data_bbb08dc88df43c50a0ea79e782d23565
#
_entry.id   bbb08dc88df43c50a0ea79e782d23565
#
_cell.length_a   1.000
_cell.length_b   1.000
_cell.length_c   1.000
_cell.angle_alpha   90.00
_cell.angle_beta   90.00
_cell.angle_gamma   90.00
#
_symmetry.space_group_name_H-M   'P 1'
#
loop_
_entity.id
_entity.type
_entity.pdbx_description
1 polymer ?
#
loop_
_entity_poly.entity_id
_entity_poly.type
_entity_poly.pdbx_seq_one_letter_code
_entity_poly.pdbx_strand_id
1 'polypeptide(L)'
;MDRTFKLTCAIFFVMVIQGCNPFESTFDKQVNACKEDVKLGLGDPGSLEIISTEGIDLDNGWYRVKLNFTAKNAMGGRVRGDTICGFKDKNTIELNSEDFMNQQRKLARDLKALGIR
;
A
#
# COMPACT_ATOMS: atom_id res chain seq x y z
N MET A 1 38.77 -29.49 8.29
CA MET A 1 37.48 -30.11 8.46
C MET A 1 36.53 -29.22 9.19
N ASP A 2 36.82 -28.89 10.42
CA ASP A 2 35.96 -28.02 11.21
C ASP A 2 35.78 -26.66 10.58
N ARG A 3 36.80 -26.18 9.87
CA ARG A 3 36.71 -24.89 9.18
C ARG A 3 35.69 -24.87 8.10
N THR A 4 35.58 -25.92 7.35
CA THR A 4 34.61 -26.06 6.26
C THR A 4 33.20 -26.07 6.82
N PHE A 5 33.00 -26.79 7.91
CA PHE A 5 31.71 -26.87 8.56
C PHE A 5 31.25 -25.50 9.09
N LYS A 6 32.16 -24.80 9.76
CA LYS A 6 31.85 -23.47 10.28
C LYS A 6 31.51 -22.48 9.17
N LEU A 7 32.22 -22.56 8.08
CA LEU A 7 31.97 -21.70 6.93
C LEU A 7 30.60 -21.97 6.35
N THR A 8 30.22 -23.23 6.24
CA THR A 8 28.91 -23.60 5.75
C THR A 8 27.80 -23.06 6.61
N CYS A 9 27.93 -23.16 7.91
CA CYS A 9 26.97 -22.63 8.87
C CYS A 9 26.84 -21.11 8.74
N ALA A 10 27.95 -20.41 8.59
CA ALA A 10 27.93 -18.99 8.44
C ALA A 10 27.21 -18.55 7.16
N ILE A 11 27.45 -19.23 6.07
CA ILE A 11 26.80 -18.95 4.81
C ILE A 11 25.29 -19.20 4.93
N PHE A 12 24.91 -20.29 5.54
CA PHE A 12 23.50 -20.61 5.74
C PHE A 12 22.80 -19.55 6.59
N PHE A 13 23.43 -19.09 7.63
CA PHE A 13 22.89 -18.04 8.48
C PHE A 13 22.64 -16.74 7.73
N VAL A 14 23.57 -16.34 6.90
CA VAL A 14 23.43 -15.14 6.08
C VAL A 14 22.25 -15.28 5.13
N MET A 15 22.07 -16.45 4.53
CA MET A 15 20.95 -16.68 3.62
C MET A 15 19.60 -16.56 4.34
N VAL A 16 19.51 -17.05 5.57
CA VAL A 16 18.29 -16.93 6.36
C VAL A 16 17.94 -15.46 6.61
N ILE A 17 18.93 -14.64 6.90
CA ILE A 17 18.70 -13.20 7.13
C ILE A 17 18.21 -12.52 5.86
N GLN A 18 18.77 -12.85 4.72
CA GLN A 18 18.43 -12.22 3.45
C GLN A 18 17.17 -12.78 2.80
N GLY A 19 16.84 -14.02 3.06
CA GLY A 19 15.87 -14.76 2.29
C GLY A 19 14.43 -14.43 2.57
N CYS A 20 14.09 -13.87 3.72
CA CYS A 20 12.71 -13.72 4.12
C CYS A 20 12.54 -12.54 5.05
N ASN A 21 11.45 -11.84 4.90
CA ASN A 21 11.00 -10.89 5.90
C ASN A 21 9.78 -11.48 6.64
N PRO A 22 9.99 -12.41 7.59
CA PRO A 22 8.90 -13.12 8.24
C PRO A 22 8.04 -12.23 9.14
N PHE A 23 8.49 -11.02 9.40
CA PHE A 23 7.78 -10.07 10.24
C PHE A 23 6.88 -9.12 9.46
N GLU A 24 6.91 -9.18 8.13
CA GLU A 24 6.03 -8.37 7.32
C GLU A 24 4.61 -8.95 7.37
N SER A 25 3.69 -8.20 7.95
CA SER A 25 2.29 -8.62 8.05
C SER A 25 1.58 -8.46 6.71
N THR A 26 0.40 -9.09 6.60
CA THR A 26 -0.45 -8.89 5.43
C THR A 26 -0.84 -7.42 5.28
N PHE A 27 -1.10 -6.74 6.38
CA PHE A 27 -1.39 -5.31 6.35
C PHE A 27 -0.25 -4.51 5.75
N ASP A 28 1.00 -4.80 6.11
CA ASP A 28 2.16 -4.13 5.54
C ASP A 28 2.26 -4.35 4.04
N LYS A 29 1.96 -5.56 3.59
CA LYS A 29 1.94 -5.89 2.15
C LYS A 29 0.83 -5.12 1.43
N GLN A 30 -0.33 -4.98 2.05
CA GLN A 30 -1.44 -4.20 1.51
C GLN A 30 -1.08 -2.72 1.42
N VAL A 31 -0.45 -2.17 2.45
CA VAL A 31 0.04 -0.79 2.45
C VAL A 31 1.03 -0.59 1.31
N ASN A 32 1.96 -1.50 1.14
CA ASN A 32 2.95 -1.41 0.06
C ASN A 32 2.28 -1.48 -1.32
N ALA A 33 1.31 -2.35 -1.51
CA ALA A 33 0.56 -2.45 -2.77
C ALA A 33 -0.18 -1.15 -3.08
N CYS A 34 -0.84 -0.57 -2.09
CA CYS A 34 -1.53 0.72 -2.23
C CYS A 34 -0.56 1.85 -2.53
N LYS A 35 0.57 1.85 -1.85
CA LYS A 35 1.64 2.83 -2.06
C LYS A 35 2.17 2.81 -3.49
N GLU A 36 2.40 1.63 -4.04
CA GLU A 36 2.85 1.49 -5.43
C GLU A 36 1.80 2.00 -6.42
N ASP A 37 0.53 1.76 -6.13
CA ASP A 37 -0.57 2.27 -6.94
C ASP A 37 -0.61 3.81 -6.93
N VAL A 38 -0.44 4.42 -5.76
CA VAL A 38 -0.39 5.88 -5.61
C VAL A 38 0.76 6.48 -6.42
N LYS A 39 1.91 5.83 -6.40
CA LYS A 39 3.10 6.31 -7.14
C LYS A 39 2.84 6.47 -8.63
N LEU A 40 1.96 5.66 -9.20
CA LEU A 40 1.65 5.74 -10.62
C LEU A 40 0.98 7.06 -11.02
N GLY A 41 0.30 7.70 -10.08
CA GLY A 41 -0.39 8.97 -10.33
C GLY A 41 0.38 10.21 -9.90
N LEU A 42 1.60 10.05 -9.36
CA LEU A 42 2.37 11.17 -8.86
C LEU A 42 3.33 11.73 -9.91
N GLY A 43 3.50 13.07 -9.88
CA GLY A 43 4.50 13.71 -10.72
C GLY A 43 5.93 13.40 -10.30
N ASP A 44 6.15 13.17 -9.01
CA ASP A 44 7.45 12.78 -8.45
C ASP A 44 7.25 11.61 -7.49
N PRO A 45 7.19 10.37 -8.01
CA PRO A 45 6.95 9.18 -7.18
C PRO A 45 7.97 8.99 -6.06
N GLY A 46 9.22 9.37 -6.29
CA GLY A 46 10.27 9.23 -5.29
C GLY A 46 10.12 10.15 -4.09
N SER A 47 9.27 11.17 -4.18
CA SER A 47 9.03 12.11 -3.08
C SER A 47 7.95 11.66 -2.12
N LEU A 48 7.27 10.54 -2.39
CA LEU A 48 6.17 10.05 -1.58
C LEU A 48 6.64 9.74 -0.15
N GLU A 49 5.96 10.34 0.82
CA GLU A 49 6.15 10.05 2.23
C GLU A 49 4.81 9.71 2.86
N ILE A 50 4.72 8.55 3.49
CA ILE A 50 3.51 8.12 4.18
C ILE A 50 3.47 8.76 5.58
N ILE A 51 2.37 9.46 5.87
CA ILE A 51 2.15 10.08 7.19
C ILE A 51 1.48 9.10 8.12
N SER A 52 0.42 8.44 7.65
CA SER A 52 -0.32 7.48 8.46
C SER A 52 -1.03 6.47 7.57
N THR A 53 -1.32 5.32 8.15
CA THR A 53 -2.05 4.23 7.50
C THR A 53 -3.18 3.77 8.41
N GLU A 54 -4.28 3.35 7.82
CA GLU A 54 -5.43 2.84 8.55
C GLU A 54 -6.07 1.69 7.79
N GLY A 55 -6.40 0.61 8.51
CA GLY A 55 -7.16 -0.51 7.96
C GLY A 55 -8.61 -0.38 8.34
N ILE A 56 -9.52 -0.64 7.42
CA ILE A 56 -10.95 -0.51 7.62
C ILE A 56 -11.63 -1.81 7.18
N ASP A 57 -12.21 -2.52 8.14
CA ASP A 57 -13.04 -3.69 7.87
C ASP A 57 -14.43 -3.26 7.44
N LEU A 58 -14.91 -3.83 6.35
CA LEU A 58 -16.27 -3.61 5.87
C LEU A 58 -17.17 -4.79 6.23
N ASP A 59 -18.45 -4.51 6.42
CA ASP A 59 -19.42 -5.52 6.86
C ASP A 59 -19.58 -6.69 5.87
N ASN A 60 -19.25 -6.47 4.60
CA ASN A 60 -19.35 -7.50 3.56
C ASN A 60 -18.10 -8.36 3.42
N GLY A 61 -17.14 -8.23 4.34
CA GLY A 61 -15.89 -8.98 4.32
C GLY A 61 -14.78 -8.31 3.53
N TRP A 62 -15.05 -7.24 2.83
CA TRP A 62 -14.05 -6.46 2.13
C TRP A 62 -13.19 -5.66 3.11
N TYR A 63 -12.03 -5.28 2.67
CA TYR A 63 -11.09 -4.53 3.50
C TYR A 63 -10.54 -3.34 2.73
N ARG A 64 -10.41 -2.21 3.40
CA ARG A 64 -9.82 -1.01 2.83
C ARG A 64 -8.59 -0.59 3.60
N VAL A 65 -7.62 -0.07 2.86
CA VAL A 65 -6.44 0.57 3.45
C VAL A 65 -6.46 2.04 3.06
N LYS A 66 -6.42 2.89 4.05
CA LYS A 66 -6.34 4.34 3.83
C LYS A 66 -4.91 4.80 4.08
N LEU A 67 -4.37 5.55 3.13
CA LEU A 67 -3.05 6.17 3.25
C LEU A 67 -3.20 7.68 3.29
N ASN A 68 -2.58 8.32 4.27
CA ASN A 68 -2.35 9.74 4.26
C ASN A 68 -0.87 9.96 3.95
N PHE A 69 -0.59 10.84 3.01
CA PHE A 69 0.76 11.01 2.52
C PHE A 69 1.05 12.45 2.12
N THR A 70 2.32 12.75 1.90
CA THR A 70 2.77 13.95 1.21
C THR A 70 3.62 13.55 0.02
N ALA A 71 3.61 14.38 -1.01
CA ALA A 71 4.45 14.19 -2.18
C ALA A 71 4.70 15.55 -2.83
N LYS A 72 5.78 15.65 -3.58
CA LYS A 72 6.07 16.87 -4.34
C LYS A 72 5.25 16.90 -5.61
N ASN A 73 4.64 18.04 -5.90
CA ASN A 73 3.96 18.25 -7.17
C ASN A 73 4.99 18.59 -8.28
N ALA A 74 4.49 18.79 -9.50
CA ALA A 74 5.36 19.08 -10.64
C ALA A 74 6.16 20.38 -10.49
N MET A 75 5.73 21.29 -9.62
CA MET A 75 6.41 22.55 -9.36
C MET A 75 7.37 22.49 -8.17
N GLY A 76 7.53 21.31 -7.59
CA GLY A 76 8.44 21.10 -6.45
C GLY A 76 7.86 21.40 -5.09
N GLY A 77 6.62 21.88 -5.02
CA GLY A 77 5.93 22.13 -3.75
C GLY A 77 5.42 20.82 -3.15
N ARG A 78 5.54 20.67 -1.82
CA ARG A 78 5.04 19.49 -1.14
C ARG A 78 3.56 19.65 -0.82
N VAL A 79 2.76 18.70 -1.24
CA VAL A 79 1.32 18.71 -1.01
C VAL A 79 0.90 17.45 -0.24
N ARG A 80 -0.17 17.57 0.53
CA ARG A 80 -0.75 16.47 1.29
C ARG A 80 -1.89 15.85 0.48
N GLY A 81 -1.97 14.53 0.53
CA GLY A 81 -3.06 13.81 -0.11
C GLY A 81 -3.46 12.60 0.71
N ASP A 82 -4.56 12.00 0.32
CA ASP A 82 -4.97 10.73 0.86
C ASP A 82 -5.52 9.83 -0.24
N THR A 83 -5.52 8.54 0.01
CA THR A 83 -6.09 7.56 -0.92
C THR A 83 -6.62 6.38 -0.15
N ILE A 84 -7.56 5.68 -0.76
CA ILE A 84 -8.14 4.46 -0.19
C ILE A 84 -8.03 3.36 -1.24
N CYS A 85 -7.41 2.25 -0.85
CA CYS A 85 -7.31 1.06 -1.69
C CYS A 85 -8.20 -0.02 -1.11
N GLY A 86 -9.04 -0.64 -1.95
CA GLY A 86 -9.90 -1.74 -1.55
C GLY A 86 -9.25 -3.08 -1.83
N PHE A 87 -9.36 -4.00 -0.88
CA PHE A 87 -8.91 -5.38 -1.02
C PHE A 87 -10.09 -6.31 -0.81
N LYS A 88 -10.01 -7.52 -1.37
CA LYS A 88 -11.11 -8.49 -1.26
C LYS A 88 -11.33 -8.95 0.17
N ASP A 89 -10.27 -9.03 0.97
CA ASP A 89 -10.36 -9.28 2.41
C ASP A 89 -9.08 -8.81 3.10
N LYS A 90 -9.03 -8.94 4.41
CA LYS A 90 -7.89 -8.47 5.20
C LYS A 90 -6.64 -9.37 5.11
N ASN A 91 -6.76 -10.51 4.41
CA ASN A 91 -5.69 -11.49 4.33
C ASN A 91 -5.08 -11.60 2.93
N THR A 92 -5.46 -10.73 2.00
CA THR A 92 -4.99 -10.78 0.62
C THR A 92 -4.42 -9.44 0.18
N ILE A 93 -3.54 -9.48 -0.82
CA ILE A 93 -3.07 -8.28 -1.50
C ILE A 93 -3.81 -8.08 -2.84
N GLU A 94 -4.82 -8.90 -3.11
CA GLU A 94 -5.62 -8.76 -4.33
C GLU A 94 -6.54 -7.56 -4.22
N LEU A 95 -6.38 -6.62 -5.13
CA LEU A 95 -7.19 -5.40 -5.16
C LEU A 95 -8.64 -5.71 -5.54
N ASN A 96 -9.57 -5.03 -4.90
CA ASN A 96 -10.98 -5.18 -5.14
C ASN A 96 -11.46 -4.14 -6.15
N SER A 97 -11.49 -4.51 -7.41
CA SER A 97 -11.92 -3.60 -8.49
C SER A 97 -13.39 -3.21 -8.35
N GLU A 98 -14.23 -4.09 -7.82
CA GLU A 98 -15.64 -3.79 -7.59
C GLU A 98 -15.80 -2.69 -6.54
N ASP A 99 -15.09 -2.77 -5.45
CA ASP A 99 -15.11 -1.73 -4.42
C ASP A 99 -14.62 -0.40 -5.00
N PHE A 100 -13.57 -0.42 -5.77
CA PHE A 100 -13.06 0.77 -6.44
C PHE A 100 -14.13 1.42 -7.33
N MET A 101 -14.80 0.61 -8.15
CA MET A 101 -15.85 1.12 -9.03
C MET A 101 -17.04 1.68 -8.24
N ASN A 102 -17.40 1.05 -7.13
CA ASN A 102 -18.46 1.54 -6.27
C ASN A 102 -18.12 2.89 -5.64
N GLN A 103 -16.87 3.06 -5.21
CA GLN A 103 -16.40 4.35 -4.69
C GLN A 103 -16.45 5.43 -5.76
N GLN A 104 -16.05 5.11 -6.99
CA GLN A 104 -16.12 6.06 -8.09
C GLN A 104 -17.55 6.46 -8.41
N ARG A 105 -18.48 5.52 -8.42
CA ARG A 105 -19.91 5.82 -8.64
C ARG A 105 -20.47 6.72 -7.55
N LYS A 106 -20.09 6.46 -6.30
CA LYS A 106 -20.52 7.28 -5.17
C LYS A 106 -20.00 8.70 -5.31
N LEU A 107 -18.73 8.84 -5.63
CA LEU A 107 -18.12 10.15 -5.83
C LEU A 107 -18.82 10.92 -6.95
N ALA A 108 -19.11 10.27 -8.07
CA ALA A 108 -19.80 10.90 -9.18
C ALA A 108 -21.20 11.39 -8.78
N ARG A 109 -21.93 10.59 -7.99
CA ARG A 109 -23.26 10.99 -7.49
C ARG A 109 -23.15 12.18 -6.54
N ASP A 110 -22.16 12.16 -5.65
CA ASP A 110 -21.98 13.24 -4.69
C ASP A 110 -21.62 14.56 -5.39
N LEU A 111 -20.73 14.49 -6.38
CA LEU A 111 -20.38 15.65 -7.17
C LEU A 111 -21.57 16.21 -7.96
N LYS A 112 -22.40 15.33 -8.51
CA LYS A 112 -23.62 15.73 -9.23
C LYS A 112 -24.61 16.40 -8.29
N ALA A 113 -24.77 15.88 -7.08
CA ALA A 113 -25.66 16.46 -6.08
C ALA A 113 -25.23 17.86 -5.67
N LEU A 114 -23.92 18.15 -5.72
CA LEU A 114 -23.34 19.46 -5.42
C LEU A 114 -23.36 20.40 -6.63
N GLY A 115 -23.83 19.95 -7.79
CA GLY A 115 -23.81 20.74 -9.02
C GLY A 115 -22.45 20.81 -9.70
N ILE A 116 -21.55 19.92 -9.36
CA ILE A 116 -20.20 19.84 -9.94
C ILE A 116 -20.16 18.68 -10.92
N ARG A 117 -19.47 18.86 -12.03
CA ARG A 117 -19.30 17.81 -13.04
C ARG A 117 -17.88 17.35 -13.14
#